data_3bf52f3a620b0812b79d4f7ab9a35c53
#
_entry.id   3bf52f3a620b0812b79d4f7ab9a35c53
#
_cell.length_a   1.000
_cell.length_b   1.000
_cell.length_c   1.000
_cell.angle_alpha   90.00
_cell.angle_beta   90.00
_cell.angle_gamma   90.00
#
_symmetry.space_group_name_H-M   'P 1'
#
loop_
_entity.id
_entity.type
_entity.pdbx_description
1 polymer ?
#
loop_
_entity_poly.entity_id
_entity_poly.type
_entity_poly.pdbx_seq_one_letter_code
_entity_poly.pdbx_strand_id
1 'polypeptide(L)'
;NLELVYKLKNFEEETSHKEKDINQFIEKFKNLNLFDIDNKKKQILFKKGEHIIYEQIIFPENYTTIIKPGTKIIFKNNSNFIFNEAINFIGERNNQIYFMSKNTKNTSQSNFISIIKAKKKSIINFANFENLSAPYEKSGIGFLGSLNFYESNLTIENSTFRNNLNKNICLYNKPTK
;
A
#
# COMPACT_ATOMS: atom_id res chain seq x y z
N ASN A 1 -17.99 -15.69 -1.62
CA ASN A 1 -17.77 -14.98 -0.35
C ASN A 1 -16.95 -15.79 0.67
N LEU A 2 -17.23 -17.10 0.85
CA LEU A 2 -16.47 -17.96 1.77
C LEU A 2 -15.01 -18.15 1.31
N GLU A 3 -14.78 -18.32 0.03
CA GLU A 3 -13.43 -18.47 -0.55
C GLU A 3 -12.58 -17.19 -0.38
N LEU A 4 -13.19 -16.01 -0.54
CA LEU A 4 -12.52 -14.74 -0.30
C LEU A 4 -12.12 -14.57 1.16
N VAL A 5 -13.02 -14.91 2.09
CA VAL A 5 -12.75 -14.85 3.53
C VAL A 5 -11.64 -15.83 3.93
N TYR A 6 -11.62 -17.02 3.36
CA TYR A 6 -10.57 -18.01 3.61
C TYR A 6 -9.21 -17.53 3.10
N LYS A 7 -9.14 -17.01 1.86
CA LYS A 7 -7.91 -16.43 1.28
C LYS A 7 -7.40 -15.24 2.08
N LEU A 8 -8.30 -14.36 2.54
CA LEU A 8 -7.92 -13.23 3.39
C LEU A 8 -7.39 -13.69 4.75
N LYS A 9 -7.99 -14.71 5.36
CA LYS A 9 -7.53 -15.26 6.64
C LYS A 9 -6.13 -15.86 6.52
N ASN A 10 -5.87 -16.65 5.48
CA ASN A 10 -4.54 -17.21 5.23
C ASN A 10 -3.51 -16.12 4.94
N PHE A 11 -3.89 -15.09 4.20
CA PHE A 11 -3.03 -13.93 3.95
C PHE A 11 -2.68 -13.19 5.24
N GLU A 12 -3.65 -13.01 6.15
CA GLU A 12 -3.39 -12.41 7.46
C GLU A 12 -2.42 -13.24 8.30
N GLU A 13 -2.55 -14.56 8.30
CA GLU A 13 -1.63 -15.46 8.99
C GLU A 13 -0.22 -15.37 8.40
N GLU A 14 -0.08 -15.38 7.07
CA GLU A 14 1.20 -15.25 6.38
C GLU A 14 1.85 -13.88 6.58
N THR A 15 1.08 -12.80 6.55
CA THR A 15 1.60 -11.43 6.74
C THR A 15 1.85 -11.10 8.21
N SER A 16 1.02 -11.64 9.12
CA SER A 16 1.15 -11.37 10.55
C SER A 16 2.42 -11.96 11.19
N HIS A 17 2.99 -12.98 10.56
CA HIS A 17 4.18 -13.65 11.11
C HIS A 17 5.51 -13.10 10.60
N LYS A 18 5.55 -12.30 9.52
CA LYS A 18 6.81 -12.01 8.83
C LYS A 18 7.45 -10.65 9.12
N GLU A 19 6.73 -9.63 9.57
CA GLU A 19 7.35 -8.30 9.76
C GLU A 19 6.75 -7.49 10.93
N LYS A 20 6.61 -8.12 12.09
CA LYS A 20 6.12 -7.41 13.31
C LYS A 20 7.15 -6.48 13.92
N ASP A 21 8.42 -6.68 13.65
CA ASP A 21 9.50 -5.92 14.27
C ASP A 21 10.05 -4.86 13.32
N ILE A 22 10.00 -3.60 13.77
CA ILE A 22 10.59 -2.46 13.05
C ILE A 22 12.09 -2.65 12.78
N ASN A 23 12.81 -3.35 13.62
CA ASN A 23 14.24 -3.59 13.43
C ASN A 23 14.49 -4.52 12.24
N GLN A 24 13.67 -5.55 12.07
CA GLN A 24 13.73 -6.43 10.89
C GLN A 24 13.39 -5.67 9.61
N PHE A 25 12.40 -4.78 9.65
CA PHE A 25 12.05 -3.92 8.53
C PHE A 25 13.23 -2.99 8.16
N ILE A 26 13.83 -2.33 9.14
CA ILE A 26 14.98 -1.45 8.93
C ILE A 26 16.14 -2.23 8.31
N GLU A 27 16.49 -3.37 8.88
CA GLU A 27 17.60 -4.19 8.40
C GLU A 27 17.40 -4.68 6.97
N LYS A 28 16.18 -5.12 6.64
CA LYS A 28 15.84 -5.59 5.30
C LYS A 28 15.93 -4.49 4.25
N PHE A 29 15.48 -3.29 4.56
CA PHE A 29 15.34 -2.21 3.57
C PHE A 29 16.38 -1.07 3.72
N LYS A 30 17.36 -1.19 4.64
CA LYS A 30 18.38 -0.15 4.86
C LYS A 30 19.15 0.25 3.61
N ASN A 31 19.43 -0.70 2.74
CA ASN A 31 20.21 -0.47 1.51
C ASN A 31 19.41 0.25 0.42
N LEU A 32 18.07 0.26 0.49
CA LEU A 32 17.23 0.95 -0.48
C LEU A 32 17.20 2.46 -0.26
N ASN A 33 17.59 2.92 0.93
CA ASN A 33 17.61 4.35 1.29
C ASN A 33 16.31 5.10 1.01
N LEU A 34 15.16 4.39 1.12
CA LEU A 34 13.82 4.92 0.78
C LEU A 34 13.17 5.68 1.91
N PHE A 35 13.56 5.39 3.16
CA PHE A 35 12.82 5.81 4.35
C PHE A 35 13.73 6.44 5.39
N ASP A 36 13.15 7.36 6.16
CA ASP A 36 13.61 7.77 7.47
C ASP A 36 12.62 7.25 8.51
N ILE A 37 13.11 6.79 9.67
CA ILE A 37 12.29 6.21 10.74
C ILE A 37 12.30 7.11 11.96
N ASP A 38 11.13 7.55 12.39
CA ASP A 38 10.93 8.25 13.66
C ASP A 38 10.32 7.30 14.70
N ASN A 39 11.16 6.67 15.49
CA ASN A 39 10.74 5.72 16.52
C ASN A 39 9.92 6.37 17.64
N LYS A 40 10.14 7.66 17.93
CA LYS A 40 9.38 8.38 18.97
C LYS A 40 7.95 8.63 18.54
N LYS A 41 7.75 9.04 17.30
CA LYS A 41 6.41 9.30 16.73
C LYS A 41 5.77 8.05 16.13
N LYS A 42 6.50 6.95 16.05
CA LYS A 42 6.06 5.73 15.35
C LYS A 42 5.68 6.04 13.90
N GLN A 43 6.62 6.59 13.14
CA GLN A 43 6.44 7.00 11.76
C GLN A 43 7.54 6.48 10.85
N ILE A 44 7.15 6.08 9.64
CA ILE A 44 8.03 5.78 8.52
C ILE A 44 7.81 6.89 7.48
N LEU A 45 8.85 7.64 7.18
CA LEU A 45 8.78 8.78 6.27
C LEU A 45 9.47 8.42 4.96
N PHE A 46 8.74 8.38 3.87
CA PHE A 46 9.36 8.29 2.55
C PHE A 46 10.18 9.53 2.27
N LYS A 47 11.40 9.34 1.79
CA LYS A 47 12.22 10.42 1.27
C LYS A 47 11.56 10.99 0.02
N LYS A 48 11.67 12.30 -0.18
CA LYS A 48 11.15 12.96 -1.36
C LYS A 48 11.93 12.53 -2.60
N GLY A 49 11.26 12.42 -3.74
CA GLY A 49 11.87 12.10 -5.03
C GLY A 49 11.18 10.95 -5.75
N GLU A 50 11.84 10.46 -6.78
CA GLU A 50 11.38 9.30 -7.55
C GLU A 50 12.02 8.02 -7.01
N HIS A 51 11.18 7.02 -6.72
CA HIS A 51 11.59 5.73 -6.18
C HIS A 51 11.04 4.60 -7.05
N ILE A 52 11.92 3.69 -7.45
CA ILE A 52 11.54 2.49 -8.21
C ILE A 52 11.50 1.30 -7.24
N ILE A 53 10.36 0.64 -7.18
CA ILE A 53 10.13 -0.49 -6.29
C ILE A 53 10.09 -1.77 -7.13
N TYR A 54 10.92 -2.73 -6.79
CA TYR A 54 11.06 -4.00 -7.52
C TYR A 54 10.52 -5.21 -6.78
N GLU A 55 10.23 -5.07 -5.49
CA GLU A 55 9.76 -6.15 -4.62
C GLU A 55 8.57 -5.71 -3.76
N GLN A 56 7.92 -6.65 -3.14
CA GLN A 56 6.89 -6.38 -2.15
C GLN A 56 7.51 -5.77 -0.88
N ILE A 57 6.93 -4.67 -0.41
CA ILE A 57 7.29 -4.06 0.87
C ILE A 57 6.09 -4.17 1.82
N ILE A 58 6.28 -4.92 2.91
CA ILE A 58 5.29 -5.05 3.99
C ILE A 58 5.73 -4.15 5.13
N PHE A 59 4.94 -3.11 5.41
CA PHE A 59 5.21 -2.13 6.44
C PHE A 59 4.77 -2.66 7.82
N PRO A 60 5.55 -2.42 8.87
CA PRO A 60 5.29 -2.96 10.19
C PRO A 60 4.04 -2.36 10.84
N GLU A 61 3.49 -3.08 11.80
CA GLU A 61 2.41 -2.60 12.67
C GLU A 61 2.86 -1.41 13.53
N ASN A 62 1.89 -0.58 13.93
CA ASN A 62 2.07 0.56 14.82
C ASN A 62 2.94 1.72 14.27
N TYR A 63 3.37 1.66 13.02
CA TYR A 63 4.08 2.75 12.35
C TYR A 63 3.23 3.32 11.22
N THR A 64 2.77 4.55 11.39
CA THR A 64 2.09 5.29 10.32
C THR A 64 3.09 5.64 9.22
N THR A 65 2.79 5.27 7.98
CA THR A 65 3.65 5.64 6.84
C THR A 65 3.22 6.97 6.24
N ILE A 66 4.18 7.85 6.07
CA ILE A 66 3.99 9.22 5.57
C ILE A 66 4.70 9.38 4.23
N ILE A 67 3.97 9.84 3.23
CA ILE A 67 4.52 10.26 1.94
C ILE A 67 4.18 11.73 1.73
N LYS A 68 5.21 12.52 1.43
CA LYS A 68 5.13 13.99 1.29
C LYS A 68 4.94 14.42 -0.16
N PRO A 69 4.52 15.68 -0.39
CA PRO A 69 4.34 16.25 -1.72
C PRO A 69 5.55 16.07 -2.64
N GLY A 70 5.29 15.76 -3.91
CA GLY A 70 6.29 15.59 -4.96
C GLY A 70 7.04 14.25 -4.94
N THR A 71 6.58 13.30 -4.13
CA THR A 71 7.10 11.94 -4.15
C THR A 71 6.45 11.15 -5.28
N LYS A 72 7.25 10.37 -6.01
CA LYS A 72 6.81 9.50 -7.09
C LYS A 72 7.27 8.06 -6.85
N ILE A 73 6.35 7.15 -6.75
CA ILE A 73 6.58 5.72 -6.57
C ILE A 73 6.28 4.99 -7.87
N ILE A 74 7.24 4.27 -8.40
CA ILE A 74 7.11 3.48 -9.62
C ILE A 74 7.24 2.01 -9.28
N PHE A 75 6.16 1.29 -9.41
CA PHE A 75 6.17 -0.16 -9.25
C PHE A 75 6.66 -0.84 -10.53
N LYS A 76 7.53 -1.82 -10.37
CA LYS A 76 8.00 -2.73 -11.42
C LYS A 76 7.83 -4.18 -10.99
N ASN A 77 7.77 -5.07 -11.97
CA ASN A 77 7.52 -6.49 -11.74
C ASN A 77 6.19 -6.67 -10.95
N ASN A 78 6.17 -7.54 -9.97
CA ASN A 78 5.03 -7.76 -9.08
C ASN A 78 5.21 -7.04 -7.73
N SER A 79 5.89 -5.88 -7.74
CA SER A 79 6.09 -5.13 -6.51
C SER A 79 4.80 -4.45 -6.06
N ASN A 80 4.63 -4.36 -4.76
CA ASN A 80 3.44 -3.79 -4.14
C ASN A 80 3.73 -3.33 -2.70
N PHE A 81 2.80 -2.58 -2.13
CA PHE A 81 2.87 -2.14 -0.75
C PHE A 81 1.75 -2.75 0.07
N ILE A 82 2.09 -3.27 1.23
CA ILE A 82 1.15 -3.73 2.25
C ILE A 82 1.45 -3.00 3.55
N PHE A 83 0.50 -2.22 4.03
CA PHE A 83 0.60 -1.44 5.25
C PHE A 83 -0.23 -2.10 6.34
N ASN A 84 0.39 -2.44 7.48
CA ASN A 84 -0.27 -2.97 8.66
C ASN A 84 -0.63 -1.86 9.69
N GLU A 85 -0.60 -0.60 9.25
CA GLU A 85 -1.05 0.57 10.00
C GLU A 85 -1.47 1.67 9.01
N ALA A 86 -2.02 2.75 9.53
CA ALA A 86 -2.52 3.87 8.74
C ALA A 86 -1.46 4.53 7.86
N ILE A 87 -1.90 5.11 6.76
CA ILE A 87 -1.09 5.86 5.83
C ILE A 87 -1.52 7.34 5.80
N ASN A 88 -0.55 8.23 5.64
CA ASN A 88 -0.76 9.64 5.37
C ASN A 88 -0.02 10.02 4.07
N PHE A 89 -0.72 9.96 2.96
CA PHE A 89 -0.24 10.36 1.63
C PHE A 89 -0.82 11.73 1.32
N ILE A 90 -0.10 12.77 1.71
CA ILE A 90 -0.59 14.14 1.65
C ILE A 90 0.29 14.94 0.68
N GLY A 91 -0.19 15.02 -0.55
CA GLY A 91 0.36 15.89 -1.59
C GLY A 91 -0.18 17.32 -1.48
N GLU A 92 0.15 18.13 -2.47
CA GLU A 92 -0.31 19.49 -2.66
C GLU A 92 -0.82 19.66 -4.10
N ARG A 93 -1.69 20.66 -4.34
CA ARG A 93 -2.30 20.89 -5.66
C ARG A 93 -1.28 20.95 -6.79
N ASN A 94 -0.17 21.64 -6.58
CA ASN A 94 0.89 21.82 -7.57
C ASN A 94 2.10 20.90 -7.36
N ASN A 95 2.04 20.00 -6.38
CA ASN A 95 3.11 19.08 -6.02
C ASN A 95 2.54 17.76 -5.51
N GLN A 96 1.87 17.05 -6.40
CA GLN A 96 1.10 15.86 -6.07
C GLN A 96 2.02 14.65 -5.81
N ILE A 97 1.46 13.64 -5.17
CA ILE A 97 2.09 12.33 -5.02
C ILE A 97 1.66 11.44 -6.18
N TYR A 98 2.59 10.63 -6.70
CA TYR A 98 2.29 9.71 -7.80
C TYR A 98 2.64 8.27 -7.42
N PHE A 99 1.70 7.37 -7.65
CA PHE A 99 1.89 5.93 -7.64
C PHE A 99 1.58 5.40 -9.03
N MET A 100 2.54 4.75 -9.67
CA MET A 100 2.35 4.27 -11.01
C MET A 100 3.05 2.94 -11.28
N SER A 101 2.51 2.17 -12.21
CA SER A 101 3.18 1.03 -12.81
C SER A 101 3.56 1.36 -14.25
N LYS A 102 4.72 0.92 -14.70
CA LYS A 102 5.15 1.10 -16.10
C LYS A 102 4.52 0.07 -17.06
N ASN A 103 3.94 -1.00 -16.55
CA ASN A 103 3.45 -2.08 -17.39
C ASN A 103 1.93 -2.02 -17.53
N THR A 104 1.48 -1.40 -18.60
CA THR A 104 0.09 -1.04 -18.85
C THR A 104 -0.81 -2.14 -19.45
N LYS A 105 -0.26 -3.31 -19.82
CA LYS A 105 -1.01 -4.30 -20.62
C LYS A 105 -0.92 -5.75 -20.12
N ASN A 106 -0.17 -6.04 -19.07
CA ASN A 106 -0.01 -7.41 -18.61
C ASN A 106 -0.90 -7.69 -17.39
N THR A 107 -1.97 -8.44 -17.59
CA THR A 107 -2.95 -8.83 -16.57
C THR A 107 -2.36 -9.75 -15.47
N SER A 108 -1.15 -10.27 -15.67
CA SER A 108 -0.46 -11.11 -14.68
C SER A 108 0.36 -10.33 -13.66
N GLN A 109 0.34 -9.00 -13.69
CA GLN A 109 1.10 -8.19 -12.74
C GLN A 109 0.26 -7.78 -11.53
N SER A 110 0.92 -7.73 -10.37
CA SER A 110 0.33 -7.40 -9.07
C SER A 110 0.99 -6.15 -8.50
N ASN A 111 0.66 -4.98 -9.08
CA ASN A 111 1.12 -3.68 -8.58
C ASN A 111 -0.03 -2.97 -7.84
N PHE A 112 -0.14 -3.20 -6.57
CA PHE A 112 -1.24 -2.72 -5.73
C PHE A 112 -0.76 -2.13 -4.41
N ILE A 113 -1.67 -1.48 -3.72
CA ILE A 113 -1.46 -0.95 -2.38
C ILE A 113 -2.58 -1.50 -1.49
N SER A 114 -2.23 -2.06 -0.33
CA SER A 114 -3.20 -2.56 0.63
C SER A 114 -2.92 -2.04 2.03
N ILE A 115 -3.97 -1.63 2.73
CA ILE A 115 -3.95 -1.19 4.12
C ILE A 115 -4.79 -2.18 4.91
N ILE A 116 -4.17 -2.81 5.92
CA ILE A 116 -4.75 -3.93 6.65
C ILE A 116 -4.83 -3.59 8.13
N LYS A 117 -6.06 -3.63 8.68
CA LYS A 117 -6.34 -3.48 10.11
C LYS A 117 -5.70 -2.26 10.76
N ALA A 118 -5.64 -1.15 10.01
CA ALA A 118 -5.09 0.09 10.52
C ALA A 118 -5.90 0.60 11.73
N LYS A 119 -5.22 0.85 12.84
CA LYS A 119 -5.84 1.33 14.08
C LYS A 119 -6.27 2.79 13.98
N LYS A 120 -5.57 3.55 13.16
CA LYS A 120 -5.84 4.97 12.91
C LYS A 120 -6.49 5.14 11.54
N LYS A 121 -7.11 6.28 11.31
CA LYS A 121 -7.67 6.64 10.02
C LYS A 121 -6.56 6.99 9.03
N SER A 122 -6.61 6.40 7.85
CA SER A 122 -5.74 6.73 6.72
C SER A 122 -6.21 7.99 6.01
N ILE A 123 -5.28 8.80 5.53
CA ILE A 123 -5.57 10.04 4.80
C ILE A 123 -4.80 10.03 3.47
N ILE A 124 -5.53 10.26 2.39
CA ILE A 124 -4.97 10.43 1.05
C ILE A 124 -5.50 11.74 0.48
N ASN A 125 -4.60 12.65 0.10
CA ASN A 125 -4.97 13.93 -0.49
C ASN A 125 -3.95 14.33 -1.57
N PHE A 126 -4.44 14.80 -2.71
CA PHE A 126 -3.63 15.16 -3.89
C PHE A 126 -2.65 14.03 -4.29
N ALA A 127 -3.16 12.81 -4.43
CA ALA A 127 -2.40 11.64 -4.90
C ALA A 127 -2.98 11.08 -6.19
N ASN A 128 -2.11 10.58 -7.06
CA ASN A 128 -2.48 9.97 -8.34
C ASN A 128 -2.08 8.50 -8.34
N PHE A 129 -3.00 7.64 -8.77
CA PHE A 129 -2.83 6.20 -8.87
C PHE A 129 -3.04 5.79 -10.33
N GLU A 130 -1.97 5.39 -11.02
CA GLU A 130 -2.00 5.17 -12.45
C GLU A 130 -1.41 3.81 -12.84
N ASN A 131 -2.11 3.11 -13.72
CA ASN A 131 -1.70 1.81 -14.28
C ASN A 131 -1.45 0.73 -13.21
N LEU A 132 -2.04 0.84 -12.04
CA LEU A 132 -1.98 -0.18 -11.00
C LEU A 132 -2.92 -1.33 -11.32
N SER A 133 -2.71 -2.47 -10.65
CA SER A 133 -3.54 -3.67 -10.79
C SER A 133 -3.94 -4.21 -9.42
N ALA A 134 -4.98 -5.03 -9.39
CA ALA A 134 -5.25 -5.86 -8.21
C ALA A 134 -4.20 -6.96 -8.05
N PRO A 135 -4.10 -7.60 -6.87
CA PRO A 135 -3.33 -8.82 -6.71
C PRO A 135 -3.73 -9.87 -7.75
N TYR A 136 -2.74 -10.54 -8.32
CA TYR A 136 -2.99 -11.63 -9.26
C TYR A 136 -3.61 -12.82 -8.50
N GLU A 137 -4.59 -13.48 -9.09
CA GLU A 137 -5.35 -14.58 -8.45
C GLU A 137 -4.46 -15.69 -7.86
N LYS A 138 -3.34 -16.01 -8.52
CA LYS A 138 -2.38 -17.00 -8.02
C LYS A 138 -1.51 -16.54 -6.85
N SER A 139 -1.56 -15.25 -6.47
CA SER A 139 -0.80 -14.73 -5.34
C SER A 139 -1.36 -15.14 -3.97
N GLY A 140 -2.52 -15.79 -3.93
CA GLY A 140 -3.21 -16.11 -2.68
C GLY A 140 -3.91 -14.92 -2.01
N ILE A 141 -3.72 -13.70 -2.53
CA ILE A 141 -4.30 -12.47 -1.97
C ILE A 141 -5.65 -12.21 -2.63
N GLY A 142 -6.72 -12.25 -1.84
CA GLY A 142 -8.09 -12.10 -2.32
C GLY A 142 -8.57 -10.66 -2.52
N PHE A 143 -7.68 -9.67 -2.64
CA PHE A 143 -8.06 -8.28 -2.89
C PHE A 143 -8.36 -8.04 -4.38
N LEU A 144 -9.35 -7.20 -4.66
CA LEU A 144 -9.86 -6.95 -6.01
C LEU A 144 -9.53 -5.54 -6.54
N GLY A 145 -8.93 -4.69 -5.73
CA GLY A 145 -8.63 -3.30 -6.06
C GLY A 145 -7.15 -3.02 -6.27
N SER A 146 -6.86 -1.96 -6.98
CA SER A 146 -5.53 -1.37 -7.04
C SER A 146 -5.14 -0.72 -5.71
N LEU A 147 -6.14 -0.23 -4.96
CA LEU A 147 -6.02 0.28 -3.61
C LEU A 147 -7.05 -0.41 -2.72
N ASN A 148 -6.60 -1.11 -1.68
CA ASN A 148 -7.45 -1.94 -0.83
C ASN A 148 -7.35 -1.50 0.63
N PHE A 149 -8.50 -1.44 1.30
CA PHE A 149 -8.61 -1.17 2.73
C PHE A 149 -9.36 -2.32 3.39
N TYR A 150 -8.67 -3.11 4.18
CA TYR A 150 -9.24 -4.20 4.95
C TYR A 150 -9.36 -3.81 6.42
N GLU A 151 -10.57 -3.75 6.94
CA GLU A 151 -10.88 -3.30 8.32
C GLU A 151 -10.16 -1.99 8.69
N SER A 152 -10.14 -1.04 7.76
CA SER A 152 -9.35 0.20 7.88
C SER A 152 -10.17 1.40 7.43
N ASN A 153 -10.20 2.45 8.24
CA ASN A 153 -10.88 3.70 7.92
C ASN A 153 -10.01 4.61 7.05
N LEU A 154 -10.65 5.35 6.13
CA LEU A 154 -9.94 6.27 5.24
C LEU A 154 -10.71 7.56 4.95
N THR A 155 -9.96 8.57 4.53
CA THR A 155 -10.44 9.72 3.79
C THR A 155 -9.60 9.84 2.53
N ILE A 156 -10.23 10.02 1.37
CA ILE A 156 -9.57 10.30 0.09
C ILE A 156 -10.16 11.57 -0.48
N GLU A 157 -9.31 12.56 -0.77
CA GLU A 157 -9.70 13.84 -1.34
C GLU A 157 -8.76 14.23 -2.48
N ASN A 158 -9.24 15.02 -3.45
CA ASN A 158 -8.46 15.62 -4.52
C ASN A 158 -7.49 14.65 -5.24
N SER A 159 -7.86 13.38 -5.32
CA SER A 159 -6.99 12.30 -5.82
C SER A 159 -7.57 11.69 -7.08
N THR A 160 -6.72 11.17 -7.95
CA THR A 160 -7.12 10.61 -9.25
C THR A 160 -6.70 9.16 -9.40
N PHE A 161 -7.53 8.41 -10.13
CA PHE A 161 -7.30 7.01 -10.48
C PHE A 161 -7.43 6.86 -11.98
N ARG A 162 -6.36 6.46 -12.67
CA ARG A 162 -6.33 6.38 -14.13
C ARG A 162 -5.80 5.03 -14.59
N ASN A 163 -6.45 4.46 -15.58
CA ASN A 163 -5.99 3.26 -16.30
C ASN A 163 -5.63 2.08 -15.38
N ASN A 164 -6.18 2.03 -14.17
CA ASN A 164 -5.95 0.92 -13.27
C ASN A 164 -6.71 -0.30 -13.78
N LEU A 165 -6.07 -1.46 -13.72
CA LEU A 165 -6.74 -2.73 -13.99
C LEU A 165 -7.63 -3.11 -12.80
N ASN A 166 -8.80 -3.65 -13.07
CA ASN A 166 -9.78 -4.02 -12.05
C ASN A 166 -10.39 -2.81 -11.33
N LYS A 167 -10.80 -2.96 -10.06
CA LYS A 167 -11.38 -1.88 -9.28
C LYS A 167 -10.31 -0.90 -8.79
N ASN A 168 -10.61 0.39 -8.82
CA ASN A 168 -9.69 1.41 -8.30
C ASN A 168 -9.51 1.29 -6.79
N ILE A 169 -10.63 1.20 -6.04
CA ILE A 169 -10.65 1.13 -4.58
C ILE A 169 -11.58 0.01 -4.15
N CYS A 170 -11.14 -0.79 -3.19
CA CYS A 170 -11.96 -1.78 -2.51
C CYS A 170 -11.90 -1.60 -1.00
N LEU A 171 -13.07 -1.63 -0.38
CA LEU A 171 -13.25 -1.57 1.07
C LEU A 171 -13.76 -2.93 1.55
N TYR A 172 -13.09 -3.48 2.52
CA TYR A 172 -13.44 -4.76 3.13
C TYR A 172 -13.67 -4.54 4.62
N ASN A 173 -14.92 -4.54 5.03
CA ASN A 173 -15.31 -4.40 6.43
C ASN A 173 -15.60 -5.78 7.04
N LYS A 174 -15.49 -5.89 8.37
CA LYS A 174 -16.02 -7.08 9.07
C LYS A 174 -17.50 -7.25 8.72
N PRO A 175 -17.96 -8.50 8.51
CA PRO A 175 -19.39 -8.74 8.49
C PRO A 175 -19.98 -8.26 9.81
N THR A 176 -20.94 -7.36 9.74
CA THR A 176 -21.77 -7.04 10.92
C THR A 176 -22.48 -8.33 11.33
N LYS A 177 -22.27 -8.75 12.57
CA LYS A 177 -23.00 -9.88 13.16
C LYS A 177 -24.48 -9.55 13.30
#